data_bdee535f9dc9f1f9cea9768165eeec96
#
_entry.id   bdee535f9dc9f1f9cea9768165eeec96
#
_cell.length_a   1.000
_cell.length_b   1.000
_cell.length_c   1.000
_cell.angle_alpha   90.00
_cell.angle_beta   90.00
_cell.angle_gamma   90.00
#
_symmetry.space_group_name_H-M   'P 1'
#
loop_
_entity.id
_entity.type
_entity.pdbx_description
1 polymer ?
#
loop_
_entity_poly.entity_id
_entity_poly.type
_entity_poly.pdbx_seq_one_letter_code
_entity_poly.pdbx_strand_id
1 'polypeptide(L)'
;MTTIHNRDLGISEEHSFSIKNKGIKFDTEDDIKPYIEELSKLENIAKIDISGNTISPECSKLLAQTFLKFKDTLRDVNLQDIYTSRDRFEIPKSLGEFFPILLQLPNLSVLNLSDNAFGQDAIDVLEDFISKSKTIEYFIMSNNGLGPFSGARVGKALYKSAKLRENDSENSKPLKAFWCGRNRLENGSCEALSIGFKANKSLEEIKLYQNGIRPIGIAKLINFGLSSLKNLKILDLQDNTFTLPGSYALAENIKNWPELIELNINDCLLKSKGCKIFLDKLSQISDISKLEIIRLQYNELESDSLELISKFLSNLNQITALELNGNRFEEDSEFVEKINETFEELGHGILDDLDDLEEPDSDEEEDDNDDDSEYEEAEEESNDEINERLTQLEKELSETHI
;
A
#
# COMPACT_ATOMS: atom_id res chain seq x y z
N MET A 1 4.81 -11.13 6.82
CA MET A 1 4.28 -10.84 5.47
C MET A 1 2.87 -11.36 5.36
N THR A 2 1.88 -10.53 5.59
CA THR A 2 0.48 -10.88 5.35
C THR A 2 0.28 -10.89 3.84
N THR A 3 0.40 -12.05 3.24
CA THR A 3 0.28 -12.25 1.80
C THR A 3 -1.19 -12.14 1.40
N ILE A 4 -1.48 -11.42 0.29
CA ILE A 4 -2.76 -11.43 -0.44
C ILE A 4 -3.33 -12.84 -0.63
N HIS A 5 -2.49 -13.87 -0.50
CA HIS A 5 -2.82 -15.28 -0.68
C HIS A 5 -3.89 -15.81 0.27
N ASN A 6 -4.24 -15.08 1.35
CA ASN A 6 -5.28 -15.49 2.28
C ASN A 6 -6.63 -14.82 2.04
N ARG A 7 -6.78 -13.95 1.02
CA ARG A 7 -8.12 -13.57 0.58
C ARG A 7 -8.65 -14.66 -0.32
N ASP A 8 -9.33 -15.57 0.31
CA ASP A 8 -10.09 -16.60 -0.37
C ASP A 8 -11.24 -15.91 -1.13
N LEU A 9 -11.01 -15.63 -2.42
CA LEU A 9 -12.09 -15.21 -3.32
C LEU A 9 -13.07 -16.36 -3.58
N GLY A 10 -12.92 -17.49 -2.90
CA GLY A 10 -13.69 -18.72 -3.13
C GLY A 10 -13.43 -19.32 -4.51
N ILE A 11 -12.25 -19.08 -5.09
CA ILE A 11 -11.87 -19.64 -6.40
C ILE A 11 -11.21 -21.00 -6.15
N SER A 12 -11.86 -22.07 -6.59
CA SER A 12 -11.31 -23.42 -6.51
C SER A 12 -10.19 -23.65 -7.53
N GLU A 13 -9.35 -24.66 -7.27
CA GLU A 13 -8.26 -25.03 -8.18
C GLU A 13 -8.75 -25.36 -9.60
N GLU A 14 -9.91 -25.98 -9.74
CA GLU A 14 -10.52 -26.31 -11.04
C GLU A 14 -10.89 -25.08 -11.88
N HIS A 15 -11.09 -23.92 -11.24
CA HIS A 15 -11.36 -22.64 -11.89
C HIS A 15 -10.10 -21.74 -11.95
N SER A 16 -8.92 -22.34 -11.79
CA SER A 16 -7.65 -21.64 -11.81
C SER A 16 -6.70 -22.23 -12.86
N PHE A 17 -6.05 -21.34 -13.61
CA PHE A 17 -4.93 -21.70 -14.47
C PHE A 17 -3.65 -21.08 -13.88
N SER A 18 -2.63 -21.90 -13.64
CA SER A 18 -1.39 -21.42 -13.04
C SER A 18 -0.16 -22.08 -13.65
N ILE A 19 0.73 -21.21 -14.11
CA ILE A 19 2.10 -21.55 -14.50
C ILE A 19 3.14 -20.78 -13.70
N LYS A 20 2.76 -20.32 -12.49
CA LYS A 20 3.61 -19.49 -11.63
C LYS A 20 4.96 -20.12 -11.33
N ASN A 21 6.02 -19.29 -11.29
CA ASN A 21 7.38 -19.65 -10.88
C ASN A 21 8.02 -20.81 -11.68
N LYS A 22 7.64 -20.99 -12.94
CA LYS A 22 8.24 -21.99 -13.80
C LYS A 22 9.52 -21.47 -14.48
N GLY A 23 9.81 -20.16 -14.42
CA GLY A 23 10.99 -19.56 -15.04
C GLY A 23 11.00 -19.68 -16.57
N ILE A 24 9.83 -19.79 -17.19
CA ILE A 24 9.70 -19.99 -18.64
C ILE A 24 9.97 -18.66 -19.35
N LYS A 25 10.67 -18.75 -20.49
CA LYS A 25 10.87 -17.63 -21.39
C LYS A 25 9.93 -17.76 -22.57
N PHE A 26 8.94 -16.89 -22.65
CA PHE A 26 8.02 -16.77 -23.77
C PHE A 26 8.56 -15.72 -24.75
N ASP A 27 9.48 -16.10 -25.62
CA ASP A 27 10.11 -15.22 -26.60
C ASP A 27 9.36 -15.21 -27.93
N THR A 28 8.83 -16.36 -28.34
CA THR A 28 8.16 -16.58 -29.64
C THR A 28 6.77 -17.19 -29.45
N GLU A 29 5.95 -17.13 -30.50
CA GLU A 29 4.62 -17.78 -30.52
C GLU A 29 4.69 -19.27 -30.19
N ASP A 30 5.73 -19.98 -30.67
CA ASP A 30 5.90 -21.42 -30.43
C ASP A 30 6.12 -21.72 -28.94
N ASP A 31 6.74 -20.81 -28.18
CA ASP A 31 6.97 -21.00 -26.75
C ASP A 31 5.67 -20.92 -25.95
N ILE A 32 4.75 -20.03 -26.31
CA ILE A 32 3.53 -19.80 -25.56
C ILE A 32 2.36 -20.66 -26.05
N LYS A 33 2.38 -21.13 -27.29
CA LYS A 33 1.29 -21.89 -27.93
C LYS A 33 0.80 -23.07 -27.12
N PRO A 34 1.66 -23.94 -26.53
CA PRO A 34 1.19 -25.08 -25.72
C PRO A 34 0.31 -24.64 -24.55
N TYR A 35 0.67 -23.53 -23.89
CA TYR A 35 -0.06 -22.99 -22.73
C TYR A 35 -1.37 -22.33 -23.14
N ILE A 36 -1.41 -21.67 -24.28
CA ILE A 36 -2.66 -21.13 -24.86
C ILE A 36 -3.60 -22.29 -25.25
N GLU A 37 -3.09 -23.35 -25.82
CA GLU A 37 -3.89 -24.53 -26.16
C GLU A 37 -4.43 -25.24 -24.91
N GLU A 38 -3.62 -25.33 -23.84
CA GLU A 38 -4.05 -25.87 -22.56
C GLU A 38 -5.16 -24.99 -21.95
N LEU A 39 -4.90 -23.67 -21.79
CA LEU A 39 -5.87 -22.71 -21.26
C LEU A 39 -7.15 -22.70 -22.09
N SER A 40 -7.05 -22.83 -23.42
CA SER A 40 -8.18 -22.82 -24.31
C SER A 40 -9.10 -24.06 -24.20
N LYS A 41 -8.65 -25.13 -23.55
CA LYS A 41 -9.48 -26.34 -23.28
C LYS A 41 -10.26 -26.20 -21.97
N LEU A 42 -9.86 -25.30 -21.10
CA LEU A 42 -10.50 -25.07 -19.80
C LEU A 42 -11.79 -24.24 -19.97
N GLU A 43 -12.70 -24.38 -19.02
CA GLU A 43 -13.95 -23.63 -18.97
C GLU A 43 -14.10 -22.96 -17.60
N ASN A 44 -14.80 -21.83 -17.57
CA ASN A 44 -15.16 -21.11 -16.34
C ASN A 44 -13.94 -20.71 -15.48
N ILE A 45 -12.81 -20.40 -16.11
CA ILE A 45 -11.62 -19.95 -15.39
C ILE A 45 -11.90 -18.59 -14.76
N ALA A 46 -11.66 -18.50 -13.44
CA ALA A 46 -11.83 -17.31 -12.63
C ALA A 46 -10.49 -16.70 -12.19
N LYS A 47 -9.39 -17.48 -12.25
CA LYS A 47 -8.04 -17.03 -11.90
C LYS A 47 -7.03 -17.47 -12.95
N ILE A 48 -6.14 -16.53 -13.32
CA ILE A 48 -4.97 -16.80 -14.17
C ILE A 48 -3.72 -16.25 -13.46
N ASP A 49 -2.74 -17.12 -13.25
CA ASP A 49 -1.46 -16.78 -12.61
C ASP A 49 -0.29 -17.22 -13.48
N ILE A 50 0.38 -16.26 -14.09
CA ILE A 50 1.57 -16.48 -14.93
C ILE A 50 2.83 -15.89 -14.31
N SER A 51 2.81 -15.55 -13.04
CA SER A 51 3.90 -14.89 -12.31
C SER A 51 5.20 -15.68 -12.35
N GLY A 52 6.35 -14.98 -12.26
CA GLY A 52 7.68 -15.59 -12.24
C GLY A 52 8.09 -16.27 -13.56
N ASN A 53 7.58 -15.79 -14.68
CA ASN A 53 8.00 -16.13 -16.03
C ASN A 53 8.39 -14.86 -16.78
N THR A 54 8.88 -14.96 -18.03
CA THR A 54 9.16 -13.75 -18.81
C THR A 54 8.49 -13.81 -20.17
N ILE A 55 7.85 -12.70 -20.58
CA ILE A 55 6.98 -12.69 -21.76
C ILE A 55 7.33 -11.53 -22.71
N SER A 56 7.43 -11.83 -24.01
CA SER A 56 7.59 -10.84 -25.08
C SER A 56 6.27 -10.13 -25.41
N PRO A 57 6.30 -8.96 -26.06
CA PRO A 57 5.08 -8.29 -26.52
C PRO A 57 4.22 -9.14 -27.47
N GLU A 58 4.84 -9.94 -28.33
CA GLU A 58 4.13 -10.85 -29.24
C GLU A 58 3.37 -11.93 -28.50
N CYS A 59 4.03 -12.59 -27.53
CA CYS A 59 3.38 -13.58 -26.66
C CYS A 59 2.31 -12.97 -25.76
N SER A 60 2.53 -11.74 -25.28
CA SER A 60 1.54 -11.00 -24.48
C SER A 60 0.24 -10.77 -25.23
N LYS A 61 0.32 -10.42 -26.51
CA LYS A 61 -0.85 -10.25 -27.39
C LYS A 61 -1.68 -11.53 -27.49
N LEU A 62 -1.02 -12.65 -27.78
CA LEU A 62 -1.69 -13.93 -27.94
C LEU A 62 -2.34 -14.40 -26.63
N LEU A 63 -1.62 -14.29 -25.52
CA LEU A 63 -2.12 -14.67 -24.21
C LEU A 63 -3.30 -13.78 -23.77
N ALA A 64 -3.15 -12.46 -23.88
CA ALA A 64 -4.19 -11.51 -23.50
C ALA A 64 -5.51 -11.78 -24.27
N GLN A 65 -5.43 -12.05 -25.57
CA GLN A 65 -6.60 -12.38 -26.37
C GLN A 65 -7.31 -13.64 -25.86
N THR A 66 -6.58 -14.61 -25.32
CA THR A 66 -7.17 -15.84 -24.75
C THR A 66 -8.00 -15.53 -23.50
N PHE A 67 -7.71 -14.46 -22.76
CA PHE A 67 -8.49 -14.06 -21.59
C PHE A 67 -9.95 -13.73 -21.95
N LEU A 68 -10.22 -13.27 -23.15
CA LEU A 68 -11.59 -12.97 -23.61
C LEU A 68 -12.50 -14.19 -23.63
N LYS A 69 -11.95 -15.42 -23.73
CA LYS A 69 -12.72 -16.64 -23.57
C LYS A 69 -13.40 -16.71 -22.19
N PHE A 70 -12.75 -16.13 -21.17
CA PHE A 70 -13.20 -16.15 -19.78
C PHE A 70 -13.77 -14.80 -19.34
N LYS A 71 -14.24 -14.00 -20.29
CA LYS A 71 -14.70 -12.63 -20.05
C LYS A 71 -15.67 -12.52 -18.87
N ASP A 72 -16.61 -13.46 -18.76
CA ASP A 72 -17.67 -13.43 -17.76
C ASP A 72 -17.30 -14.14 -16.45
N THR A 73 -16.17 -14.85 -16.41
CA THR A 73 -15.76 -15.62 -15.22
C THR A 73 -14.45 -15.15 -14.58
N LEU A 74 -13.55 -14.52 -15.36
CA LEU A 74 -12.22 -14.12 -14.88
C LEU A 74 -12.31 -12.96 -13.88
N ARG A 75 -11.80 -13.22 -12.65
CA ARG A 75 -11.83 -12.30 -11.50
C ARG A 75 -10.47 -11.93 -10.96
N ASP A 76 -9.46 -12.78 -11.15
CA ASP A 76 -8.12 -12.61 -10.58
C ASP A 76 -7.08 -12.86 -11.68
N VAL A 77 -6.23 -11.86 -11.92
CA VAL A 77 -5.10 -11.95 -12.87
C VAL A 77 -3.81 -11.55 -12.18
N ASN A 78 -2.88 -12.50 -12.13
CA ASN A 78 -1.55 -12.29 -11.56
C ASN A 78 -0.48 -12.27 -12.66
N LEU A 79 0.05 -11.06 -12.91
CA LEU A 79 1.12 -10.76 -13.86
C LEU A 79 2.39 -10.28 -13.12
N GLN A 80 2.62 -10.75 -11.89
CA GLN A 80 3.80 -10.41 -11.11
C GLN A 80 5.05 -11.02 -11.73
N ASP A 81 6.15 -10.24 -11.79
CA ASP A 81 7.46 -10.70 -12.28
C ASP A 81 7.38 -11.42 -13.63
N ILE A 82 6.80 -10.73 -14.63
CA ILE A 82 6.69 -11.28 -16.00
C ILE A 82 7.61 -10.59 -17.02
N TYR A 83 8.53 -9.72 -16.54
CA TYR A 83 9.45 -8.97 -17.40
C TYR A 83 10.93 -9.09 -16.98
N THR A 84 11.27 -10.00 -16.07
CA THR A 84 12.65 -10.24 -15.69
C THR A 84 13.48 -10.56 -16.94
N SER A 85 14.62 -9.85 -17.12
CA SER A 85 15.52 -9.92 -18.28
C SER A 85 14.96 -9.41 -19.61
N ARG A 86 13.82 -8.71 -19.62
CA ARG A 86 13.31 -8.01 -20.80
C ARG A 86 13.92 -6.64 -20.98
N ASP A 87 14.01 -6.18 -22.21
CA ASP A 87 14.35 -4.80 -22.51
C ASP A 87 13.24 -3.87 -22.00
N ARG A 88 13.64 -2.76 -21.35
CA ARG A 88 12.69 -1.80 -20.78
C ARG A 88 11.68 -1.25 -21.78
N PHE A 89 12.03 -1.19 -23.08
CA PHE A 89 11.13 -0.72 -24.15
C PHE A 89 10.15 -1.81 -24.64
N GLU A 90 10.33 -3.06 -24.24
CA GLU A 90 9.35 -4.11 -24.49
C GLU A 90 8.19 -4.05 -23.50
N ILE A 91 8.46 -3.63 -22.25
CA ILE A 91 7.46 -3.60 -21.17
C ILE A 91 6.22 -2.79 -21.53
N PRO A 92 6.31 -1.50 -21.95
CA PRO A 92 5.12 -0.74 -22.33
C PRO A 92 4.38 -1.32 -23.54
N LYS A 93 5.08 -1.98 -24.47
CA LYS A 93 4.44 -2.66 -25.61
C LYS A 93 3.63 -3.88 -25.15
N SER A 94 4.20 -4.69 -24.26
CA SER A 94 3.52 -5.84 -23.69
C SER A 94 2.30 -5.44 -22.85
N LEU A 95 2.44 -4.42 -22.00
CA LEU A 95 1.31 -3.86 -21.25
C LEU A 95 0.23 -3.29 -22.16
N GLY A 96 0.61 -2.69 -23.29
CA GLY A 96 -0.30 -2.21 -24.31
C GLY A 96 -1.15 -3.31 -24.96
N GLU A 97 -0.71 -4.56 -24.93
CA GLU A 97 -1.49 -5.72 -25.38
C GLU A 97 -2.41 -6.25 -24.26
N PHE A 98 -1.95 -6.26 -22.99
CA PHE A 98 -2.78 -6.74 -21.86
C PHE A 98 -3.87 -5.76 -21.47
N PHE A 99 -3.56 -4.49 -21.28
CA PHE A 99 -4.45 -3.52 -20.65
C PHE A 99 -5.79 -3.32 -21.40
N PRO A 100 -5.83 -3.19 -22.73
CA PRO A 100 -7.09 -3.07 -23.46
C PRO A 100 -8.00 -4.28 -23.29
N ILE A 101 -7.42 -5.48 -23.09
CA ILE A 101 -8.17 -6.71 -22.83
C ILE A 101 -8.68 -6.75 -21.41
N LEU A 102 -7.84 -6.42 -20.42
CA LEU A 102 -8.21 -6.40 -19.00
C LEU A 102 -9.36 -5.41 -18.75
N LEU A 103 -9.40 -4.26 -19.44
CA LEU A 103 -10.51 -3.31 -19.37
C LEU A 103 -11.84 -3.84 -19.90
N GLN A 104 -11.84 -4.91 -20.70
CA GLN A 104 -13.05 -5.54 -21.23
C GLN A 104 -13.62 -6.62 -20.30
N LEU A 105 -12.94 -6.96 -19.21
CA LEU A 105 -13.33 -8.02 -18.27
C LEU A 105 -14.21 -7.45 -17.16
N PRO A 106 -15.55 -7.59 -17.21
CA PRO A 106 -16.47 -6.92 -16.29
C PRO A 106 -16.36 -7.44 -14.84
N ASN A 107 -15.86 -8.66 -14.67
CA ASN A 107 -15.73 -9.28 -13.37
C ASN A 107 -14.32 -9.25 -12.79
N LEU A 108 -13.33 -8.70 -13.51
CA LEU A 108 -11.97 -8.59 -13.02
C LEU A 108 -11.94 -7.70 -11.78
N SER A 109 -11.54 -8.29 -10.67
CA SER A 109 -11.55 -7.67 -9.33
C SER A 109 -10.14 -7.53 -8.75
N VAL A 110 -9.25 -8.48 -9.03
CA VAL A 110 -7.87 -8.50 -8.54
C VAL A 110 -6.89 -8.44 -9.70
N LEU A 111 -5.97 -7.49 -9.64
CA LEU A 111 -4.86 -7.38 -10.58
C LEU A 111 -3.56 -7.17 -9.83
N ASN A 112 -2.62 -8.11 -10.00
CA ASN A 112 -1.27 -7.99 -9.46
C ASN A 112 -0.26 -7.77 -10.60
N LEU A 113 0.40 -6.61 -10.55
CA LEU A 113 1.44 -6.15 -11.47
C LEU A 113 2.79 -5.93 -10.78
N SER A 114 3.01 -6.49 -9.58
CA SER A 114 4.24 -6.27 -8.81
C SER A 114 5.48 -6.83 -9.50
N ASP A 115 6.65 -6.33 -9.11
CA ASP A 115 7.96 -6.84 -9.49
C ASP A 115 8.28 -6.80 -11.01
N ASN A 116 7.78 -5.80 -11.73
CA ASN A 116 7.88 -5.73 -13.19
C ASN A 116 8.83 -4.64 -13.72
N ALA A 117 9.49 -3.90 -12.84
CA ALA A 117 10.47 -2.88 -13.20
C ALA A 117 9.95 -1.86 -14.25
N PHE A 118 8.72 -1.39 -14.12
CA PHE A 118 8.05 -0.49 -15.07
C PHE A 118 8.82 0.81 -15.32
N GLY A 119 9.44 1.36 -14.27
CA GLY A 119 10.14 2.65 -14.36
C GLY A 119 9.23 3.76 -14.88
N GLN A 120 9.86 4.76 -15.55
CA GLN A 120 9.12 5.85 -16.18
C GLN A 120 8.65 5.49 -17.59
N ASP A 121 9.24 4.49 -18.23
CA ASP A 121 8.96 4.16 -19.63
C ASP A 121 7.54 3.59 -19.81
N ALA A 122 6.97 2.95 -18.79
CA ALA A 122 5.64 2.35 -18.85
C ALA A 122 4.51 3.28 -18.35
N ILE A 123 4.84 4.50 -17.88
CA ILE A 123 3.84 5.32 -17.19
C ILE A 123 2.68 5.75 -18.07
N ASP A 124 2.88 6.00 -19.38
CA ASP A 124 1.81 6.44 -20.26
C ASP A 124 0.71 5.39 -20.40
N VAL A 125 1.10 4.13 -20.62
CA VAL A 125 0.14 3.03 -20.73
C VAL A 125 -0.49 2.67 -19.39
N LEU A 126 0.26 2.84 -18.30
CA LEU A 126 -0.22 2.58 -16.94
C LEU A 126 -1.25 3.64 -16.50
N GLU A 127 -0.97 4.93 -16.72
CA GLU A 127 -1.91 6.02 -16.41
C GLU A 127 -3.21 5.88 -17.21
N ASP A 128 -3.12 5.57 -18.50
CA ASP A 128 -4.28 5.36 -19.35
C ASP A 128 -5.14 4.19 -18.81
N PHE A 129 -4.51 3.07 -18.49
CA PHE A 129 -5.19 1.91 -17.93
C PHE A 129 -5.86 2.20 -16.59
N ILE A 130 -5.13 2.79 -15.62
CA ILE A 130 -5.67 3.08 -14.28
C ILE A 130 -6.87 4.03 -14.40
N SER A 131 -6.75 5.11 -15.21
CA SER A 131 -7.81 6.10 -15.35
C SER A 131 -9.11 5.54 -15.94
N LYS A 132 -9.02 4.48 -16.76
CA LYS A 132 -10.16 3.78 -17.37
C LYS A 132 -10.65 2.58 -16.56
N SER A 133 -9.90 2.14 -15.56
CA SER A 133 -10.23 0.97 -14.76
C SER A 133 -11.35 1.26 -13.79
N LYS A 134 -12.47 0.53 -13.88
CA LYS A 134 -13.65 0.71 -13.02
C LYS A 134 -14.10 -0.56 -12.30
N THR A 135 -13.49 -1.70 -12.57
CA THR A 135 -13.91 -3.00 -12.00
C THR A 135 -12.93 -3.54 -10.98
N ILE A 136 -11.66 -3.09 -11.00
CA ILE A 136 -10.62 -3.58 -10.10
C ILE A 136 -10.86 -3.06 -8.68
N GLU A 137 -11.03 -3.99 -7.73
CA GLU A 137 -11.18 -3.74 -6.31
C GLU A 137 -9.82 -3.79 -5.57
N TYR A 138 -8.92 -4.67 -6.01
CA TYR A 138 -7.59 -4.90 -5.39
C TYR A 138 -6.52 -4.71 -6.45
N PHE A 139 -5.85 -3.55 -6.38
CA PHE A 139 -4.82 -3.18 -7.33
C PHE A 139 -3.44 -3.19 -6.66
N ILE A 140 -2.57 -4.06 -7.15
CA ILE A 140 -1.29 -4.36 -6.54
C ILE A 140 -0.20 -4.13 -7.57
N MET A 141 0.77 -3.24 -7.25
CA MET A 141 1.83 -2.84 -8.15
C MET A 141 3.12 -2.47 -7.42
N SER A 142 3.45 -3.24 -6.38
CA SER A 142 4.67 -3.02 -5.61
C SER A 142 5.92 -3.32 -6.42
N ASN A 143 7.06 -2.69 -6.06
CA ASN A 143 8.38 -2.95 -6.63
C ASN A 143 8.46 -2.80 -8.16
N ASN A 144 8.05 -1.64 -8.65
CA ASN A 144 8.09 -1.32 -10.08
C ASN A 144 9.04 -0.16 -10.45
N GLY A 145 9.68 0.47 -9.45
CA GLY A 145 10.65 1.54 -9.68
C GLY A 145 10.06 2.80 -10.35
N LEU A 146 8.83 3.15 -10.02
CA LEU A 146 8.06 4.22 -10.67
C LEU A 146 8.71 5.60 -10.51
N GLY A 147 9.27 5.89 -9.33
CA GLY A 147 9.76 7.23 -8.98
C GLY A 147 8.65 8.25 -8.74
N PRO A 148 9.01 9.45 -8.25
CA PRO A 148 8.04 10.48 -7.86
C PRO A 148 7.17 10.97 -9.02
N PHE A 149 7.76 11.15 -10.21
CA PHE A 149 7.02 11.59 -11.38
C PHE A 149 5.92 10.61 -11.80
N SER A 150 6.26 9.32 -11.93
CA SER A 150 5.25 8.30 -12.30
C SER A 150 4.25 8.10 -11.18
N GLY A 151 4.69 8.16 -9.90
CA GLY A 151 3.81 8.11 -8.75
C GLY A 151 2.74 9.20 -8.73
N ALA A 152 3.13 10.43 -9.10
CA ALA A 152 2.18 11.54 -9.21
C ALA A 152 1.15 11.30 -10.34
N ARG A 153 1.57 10.74 -11.47
CA ARG A 153 0.65 10.36 -12.57
C ARG A 153 -0.30 9.25 -12.17
N VAL A 154 0.17 8.25 -11.39
CA VAL A 154 -0.67 7.21 -10.80
C VAL A 154 -1.73 7.82 -9.87
N GLY A 155 -1.35 8.76 -8.99
CA GLY A 155 -2.30 9.47 -8.11
C GLY A 155 -3.40 10.19 -8.89
N LYS A 156 -3.04 10.89 -9.97
CA LYS A 156 -3.99 11.54 -10.88
C LYS A 156 -4.90 10.54 -11.60
N ALA A 157 -4.35 9.40 -12.03
CA ALA A 157 -5.13 8.34 -12.66
C ALA A 157 -6.12 7.68 -11.69
N LEU A 158 -5.75 7.49 -10.42
CA LEU A 158 -6.66 7.01 -9.37
C LEU A 158 -7.82 7.99 -9.15
N TYR A 159 -7.57 9.31 -9.17
CA TYR A 159 -8.63 10.32 -9.11
C TYR A 159 -9.60 10.19 -10.29
N LYS A 160 -9.07 10.14 -11.53
CA LYS A 160 -9.90 9.98 -12.74
C LYS A 160 -10.73 8.70 -12.69
N SER A 161 -10.12 7.59 -12.28
CA SER A 161 -10.80 6.30 -12.11
C SER A 161 -11.92 6.36 -11.07
N ALA A 162 -11.72 7.09 -9.96
CA ALA A 162 -12.78 7.32 -8.97
C ALA A 162 -13.97 8.08 -9.57
N LYS A 163 -13.70 9.14 -10.34
CA LYS A 163 -14.74 9.90 -11.03
C LYS A 163 -15.48 9.07 -12.08
N LEU A 164 -14.77 8.22 -12.82
CA LEU A 164 -15.38 7.27 -13.74
C LEU A 164 -16.33 6.32 -13.02
N ARG A 165 -15.93 5.78 -11.85
CA ARG A 165 -16.78 4.91 -11.02
C ARG A 165 -18.01 5.61 -10.47
N GLU A 166 -17.87 6.87 -10.04
CA GLU A 166 -19.00 7.70 -9.59
C GLU A 166 -20.05 7.88 -10.71
N ASN A 167 -19.60 8.12 -11.95
CA ASN A 167 -20.46 8.35 -13.11
C ASN A 167 -21.11 7.08 -13.68
N ASP A 168 -20.53 5.91 -13.45
CA ASP A 168 -21.02 4.60 -13.95
C ASP A 168 -21.13 3.58 -12.81
N SER A 169 -21.83 3.97 -11.75
CA SER A 169 -21.92 3.18 -10.52
C SER A 169 -22.56 1.79 -10.69
N GLU A 170 -23.42 1.61 -11.70
CA GLU A 170 -24.08 0.33 -11.99
C GLU A 170 -23.13 -0.72 -12.56
N ASN A 171 -22.09 -0.29 -13.31
CA ASN A 171 -21.13 -1.18 -13.97
C ASN A 171 -19.73 -1.08 -13.36
N SER A 172 -19.61 -0.50 -12.18
CA SER A 172 -18.34 -0.27 -11.50
C SER A 172 -18.28 -1.01 -10.18
N LYS A 173 -17.03 -1.31 -9.75
CA LYS A 173 -16.75 -1.82 -8.41
C LYS A 173 -15.90 -0.82 -7.63
N PRO A 174 -16.07 -0.71 -6.30
CA PRO A 174 -15.26 0.18 -5.47
C PRO A 174 -13.81 -0.31 -5.41
N LEU A 175 -12.84 0.61 -5.46
CA LEU A 175 -11.44 0.29 -5.15
C LEU A 175 -11.32 0.09 -3.64
N LYS A 176 -10.91 -1.10 -3.21
CA LYS A 176 -10.76 -1.49 -1.79
C LYS A 176 -9.31 -1.53 -1.33
N ALA A 177 -8.39 -1.92 -2.21
CA ALA A 177 -6.99 -2.02 -1.87
C ALA A 177 -6.09 -1.41 -2.94
N PHE A 178 -5.10 -0.65 -2.48
CA PHE A 178 -4.03 -0.12 -3.32
C PHE A 178 -2.68 -0.39 -2.65
N TRP A 179 -1.86 -1.25 -3.27
CA TRP A 179 -0.54 -1.62 -2.79
C TRP A 179 0.52 -1.18 -3.79
N CYS A 180 1.39 -0.27 -3.37
CA CYS A 180 2.40 0.35 -4.21
C CYS A 180 3.72 0.57 -3.43
N GLY A 181 4.10 -0.40 -2.58
CA GLY A 181 5.36 -0.38 -1.85
C GLY A 181 6.56 -0.51 -2.79
N ARG A 182 7.78 -0.09 -2.33
CA ARG A 182 9.06 -0.24 -3.03
C ARG A 182 9.10 0.41 -4.43
N ASN A 183 8.48 1.57 -4.57
CA ASN A 183 8.37 2.28 -5.85
C ASN A 183 9.15 3.58 -5.93
N ARG A 184 9.87 3.98 -4.87
CA ARG A 184 10.60 5.26 -4.78
C ARG A 184 9.68 6.44 -5.08
N LEU A 185 8.49 6.45 -4.47
CA LEU A 185 7.46 7.46 -4.71
C LEU A 185 7.87 8.85 -4.22
N GLU A 186 8.68 8.91 -3.15
CA GLU A 186 9.23 10.12 -2.57
C GLU A 186 8.17 11.22 -2.33
N ASN A 187 8.56 12.41 -1.90
CA ASN A 187 7.61 13.50 -1.63
C ASN A 187 6.88 14.00 -2.90
N GLY A 188 7.52 13.89 -4.08
CA GLY A 188 6.97 14.42 -5.32
C GLY A 188 5.68 13.76 -5.81
N SER A 189 5.33 12.57 -5.28
CA SER A 189 4.08 11.88 -5.60
C SER A 189 2.94 12.19 -4.63
N CYS A 190 3.24 12.69 -3.42
CA CYS A 190 2.33 12.66 -2.28
C CYS A 190 1.06 13.49 -2.49
N GLU A 191 1.16 14.68 -3.07
CA GLU A 191 -0.03 15.52 -3.32
C GLU A 191 -1.00 14.86 -4.30
N ALA A 192 -0.48 14.33 -5.40
CA ALA A 192 -1.31 13.65 -6.39
C ALA A 192 -1.92 12.34 -5.84
N LEU A 193 -1.15 11.57 -5.06
CA LEU A 193 -1.68 10.39 -4.37
C LEU A 193 -2.75 10.76 -3.35
N SER A 194 -2.59 11.87 -2.62
CA SER A 194 -3.58 12.34 -1.65
C SER A 194 -4.94 12.59 -2.29
N ILE A 195 -4.99 13.28 -3.42
CA ILE A 195 -6.27 13.49 -4.13
C ILE A 195 -6.83 12.18 -4.69
N GLY A 196 -5.97 11.28 -5.17
CA GLY A 196 -6.38 9.96 -5.63
C GLY A 196 -7.03 9.13 -4.51
N PHE A 197 -6.43 9.10 -3.33
CA PHE A 197 -6.98 8.39 -2.17
C PHE A 197 -8.25 9.04 -1.65
N LYS A 198 -8.26 10.36 -1.47
CA LYS A 198 -9.44 11.12 -1.03
C LYS A 198 -10.66 10.87 -1.92
N ALA A 199 -10.46 10.70 -3.22
CA ALA A 199 -11.53 10.39 -4.17
C ALA A 199 -12.04 8.94 -4.05
N ASN A 200 -11.20 7.98 -3.64
CA ASN A 200 -11.55 6.57 -3.49
C ASN A 200 -11.93 6.22 -2.04
N LYS A 201 -13.04 6.77 -1.55
CA LYS A 201 -13.50 6.64 -0.15
C LYS A 201 -13.80 5.21 0.32
N SER A 202 -13.87 4.27 -0.59
CA SER A 202 -14.08 2.83 -0.34
C SER A 202 -12.79 2.07 -0.02
N LEU A 203 -11.63 2.75 -0.03
CA LEU A 203 -10.36 2.13 0.29
C LEU A 203 -10.37 1.61 1.73
N GLU A 204 -10.03 0.33 1.84
CA GLU A 204 -9.88 -0.44 3.07
C GLU A 204 -8.41 -0.75 3.37
N GLU A 205 -7.55 -0.77 2.35
CA GLU A 205 -6.14 -1.13 2.48
C GLU A 205 -5.25 -0.22 1.64
N ILE A 206 -4.27 0.36 2.31
CA ILE A 206 -3.20 1.14 1.69
C ILE A 206 -1.86 0.56 2.17
N LYS A 207 -1.00 0.17 1.20
CA LYS A 207 0.37 -0.25 1.48
C LYS A 207 1.35 0.53 0.62
N LEU A 208 2.11 1.42 1.26
CA LEU A 208 3.09 2.30 0.64
C LEU A 208 4.48 2.13 1.27
N TYR A 209 4.77 0.95 1.79
CA TYR A 209 6.03 0.65 2.46
C TYR A 209 7.24 0.90 1.55
N GLN A 210 8.38 1.28 2.13
CA GLN A 210 9.68 1.41 1.47
C GLN A 210 9.65 2.28 0.20
N ASN A 211 9.10 3.48 0.30
CA ASN A 211 8.98 4.40 -0.81
C ASN A 211 9.91 5.62 -0.74
N GLY A 212 10.70 5.77 0.33
CA GLY A 212 11.57 6.92 0.55
C GLY A 212 10.79 8.22 0.70
N ILE A 213 9.56 8.14 1.21
CA ILE A 213 8.74 9.32 1.50
C ILE A 213 9.27 9.95 2.79
N ARG A 214 9.58 11.24 2.74
CA ARG A 214 10.12 12.02 3.85
C ARG A 214 9.01 12.66 4.68
N PRO A 215 9.32 13.26 5.85
CA PRO A 215 8.33 13.72 6.83
C PRO A 215 7.21 14.58 6.26
N ILE A 216 7.56 15.58 5.45
CA ILE A 216 6.57 16.47 4.81
C ILE A 216 5.64 15.70 3.87
N GLY A 217 6.19 14.75 3.11
CA GLY A 217 5.39 13.90 2.21
C GLY A 217 4.42 13.00 2.98
N ILE A 218 4.88 12.38 4.08
CA ILE A 218 4.05 11.59 4.99
C ILE A 218 2.93 12.45 5.58
N ALA A 219 3.25 13.63 6.10
CA ALA A 219 2.26 14.55 6.66
C ALA A 219 1.20 14.94 5.61
N LYS A 220 1.61 15.26 4.37
CA LYS A 220 0.67 15.55 3.27
C LYS A 220 -0.24 14.37 2.95
N LEU A 221 0.32 13.16 2.81
CA LEU A 221 -0.47 11.95 2.54
C LEU A 221 -1.52 11.69 3.62
N ILE A 222 -1.11 11.78 4.88
CA ILE A 222 -1.99 11.53 6.01
C ILE A 222 -3.06 12.61 6.09
N ASN A 223 -2.69 13.89 6.13
CA ASN A 223 -3.61 15.00 6.37
C ASN A 223 -4.63 15.19 5.24
N PHE A 224 -4.20 15.05 3.98
CA PHE A 224 -5.03 15.43 2.84
C PHE A 224 -5.60 14.25 2.04
N GLY A 225 -5.04 13.04 2.21
CA GLY A 225 -5.50 11.84 1.52
C GLY A 225 -6.13 10.83 2.46
N LEU A 226 -5.32 10.25 3.34
CA LEU A 226 -5.69 9.10 4.17
C LEU A 226 -6.71 9.46 5.25
N SER A 227 -6.67 10.69 5.81
CA SER A 227 -7.60 11.16 6.85
C SER A 227 -9.07 11.03 6.46
N SER A 228 -9.39 11.00 5.18
CA SER A 228 -10.75 10.88 4.66
C SER A 228 -11.28 9.45 4.55
N LEU A 229 -10.41 8.44 4.73
CA LEU A 229 -10.70 7.01 4.49
C LEU A 229 -11.30 6.35 5.73
N LYS A 230 -12.58 6.54 5.96
CA LYS A 230 -13.28 6.02 7.15
C LYS A 230 -13.40 4.49 7.21
N ASN A 231 -13.20 3.81 6.09
CA ASN A 231 -13.25 2.36 5.98
C ASN A 231 -11.86 1.70 6.02
N LEU A 232 -10.79 2.49 6.28
CA LEU A 232 -9.42 2.00 6.31
C LEU A 232 -9.24 0.96 7.41
N LYS A 233 -8.79 -0.24 7.01
CA LYS A 233 -8.54 -1.41 7.87
C LYS A 233 -7.06 -1.73 8.00
N ILE A 234 -6.30 -1.51 6.94
CA ILE A 234 -4.86 -1.79 6.90
C ILE A 234 -4.14 -0.55 6.38
N LEU A 235 -3.23 -0.02 7.19
CA LEU A 235 -2.30 1.04 6.82
C LEU A 235 -0.88 0.55 7.03
N ASP A 236 -0.12 0.41 5.94
CA ASP A 236 1.27 0.00 5.94
C ASP A 236 2.13 1.08 5.28
N LEU A 237 2.85 1.82 6.12
CA LEU A 237 3.77 2.90 5.73
C LEU A 237 5.22 2.59 6.15
N GLN A 238 5.52 1.33 6.49
CA GLN A 238 6.84 0.86 6.92
C GLN A 238 7.96 1.39 6.02
N ASP A 239 9.14 1.64 6.63
CA ASP A 239 10.37 2.05 5.92
C ASP A 239 10.12 3.31 5.05
N ASN A 240 9.55 4.33 5.69
CA ASN A 240 9.48 5.72 5.25
C ASN A 240 9.90 6.61 6.42
N THR A 241 10.17 7.89 6.18
CA THR A 241 10.63 8.77 7.26
C THR A 241 9.50 9.62 7.79
N PHE A 242 9.20 9.51 9.09
CA PHE A 242 8.13 10.27 9.76
C PHE A 242 8.64 11.50 10.48
N THR A 243 9.65 11.35 11.34
CA THR A 243 10.09 12.32 12.34
C THR A 243 8.91 13.07 12.99
N LEU A 244 9.09 14.29 13.48
CA LEU A 244 7.99 15.03 14.14
C LEU A 244 6.81 15.34 13.20
N PRO A 245 7.00 15.85 11.96
CA PRO A 245 5.85 16.16 11.07
C PRO A 245 4.95 14.96 10.77
N GLY A 246 5.55 13.80 10.48
CA GLY A 246 4.79 12.57 10.25
C GLY A 246 4.09 12.05 11.50
N SER A 247 4.78 12.12 12.65
CA SER A 247 4.23 11.70 13.96
C SER A 247 3.03 12.56 14.38
N TYR A 248 3.11 13.89 14.21
CA TYR A 248 1.97 14.79 14.45
C TYR A 248 0.80 14.50 13.52
N ALA A 249 1.08 14.34 12.22
CA ALA A 249 0.03 14.01 11.25
C ALA A 249 -0.68 12.69 11.60
N LEU A 250 0.09 11.66 11.99
CA LEU A 250 -0.46 10.37 12.43
C LEU A 250 -1.31 10.53 13.71
N ALA A 251 -0.76 11.20 14.72
CA ALA A 251 -1.43 11.42 16.01
C ALA A 251 -2.78 12.13 15.85
N GLU A 252 -2.84 13.19 15.04
CA GLU A 252 -4.08 13.94 14.84
C GLU A 252 -5.13 13.19 14.00
N ASN A 253 -4.70 12.25 13.14
CA ASN A 253 -5.58 11.59 12.19
C ASN A 253 -5.95 10.14 12.53
N ILE A 254 -5.27 9.47 13.45
CA ILE A 254 -5.57 8.08 13.84
C ILE A 254 -7.05 7.89 14.25
N LYS A 255 -7.65 8.86 14.92
CA LYS A 255 -9.09 8.90 15.26
C LYS A 255 -10.04 8.85 14.07
N ASN A 256 -9.54 9.13 12.87
CA ASN A 256 -10.33 9.15 11.65
C ASN A 256 -10.53 7.75 11.05
N TRP A 257 -9.84 6.73 11.58
CA TRP A 257 -9.87 5.36 11.08
C TRP A 257 -10.48 4.37 12.09
N PRO A 258 -11.81 4.48 12.37
CA PRO A 258 -12.47 3.62 13.37
C PRO A 258 -12.51 2.14 12.99
N GLU A 259 -12.26 1.82 11.72
CA GLU A 259 -12.23 0.44 11.20
C GLU A 259 -10.81 -0.13 11.15
N LEU A 260 -9.78 0.58 11.65
CA LEU A 260 -8.40 0.15 11.55
C LEU A 260 -8.16 -1.13 12.36
N ILE A 261 -7.61 -2.14 11.68
CA ILE A 261 -7.26 -3.45 12.20
C ILE A 261 -5.73 -3.59 12.32
N GLU A 262 -4.99 -3.09 11.33
CA GLU A 262 -3.55 -3.19 11.27
C GLU A 262 -2.92 -1.83 10.96
N LEU A 263 -1.99 -1.41 11.84
CA LEU A 263 -1.10 -0.28 11.62
C LEU A 263 0.34 -0.78 11.58
N ASN A 264 1.01 -0.59 10.45
CA ASN A 264 2.43 -0.91 10.30
C ASN A 264 3.21 0.36 9.96
N ILE A 265 4.00 0.81 10.92
CA ILE A 265 4.95 1.91 10.81
C ILE A 265 6.32 1.49 11.37
N ASN A 266 6.73 0.24 11.12
CA ASN A 266 8.07 -0.24 11.42
C ASN A 266 9.10 0.59 10.64
N ASP A 267 10.27 0.83 11.25
CA ASP A 267 11.41 1.49 10.61
C ASP A 267 11.01 2.84 9.97
N CYS A 268 10.35 3.68 10.77
CA CYS A 268 9.81 4.96 10.29
C CYS A 268 10.49 6.18 10.91
N LEU A 269 11.53 5.97 11.72
CA LEU A 269 12.28 7.03 12.39
C LEU A 269 11.37 8.04 13.11
N LEU A 270 10.43 7.51 13.95
CA LEU A 270 9.58 8.38 14.74
C LEU A 270 10.37 9.16 15.79
N LYS A 271 11.49 8.61 16.26
CA LYS A 271 12.31 9.05 17.39
C LYS A 271 11.53 9.09 18.72
N SER A 272 12.21 9.24 19.84
CA SER A 272 11.60 9.24 21.17
C SER A 272 10.43 10.23 21.27
N LYS A 273 10.64 11.49 20.87
CA LYS A 273 9.63 12.56 20.91
C LYS A 273 8.40 12.28 20.03
N GLY A 274 8.60 11.79 18.81
CA GLY A 274 7.51 11.44 17.90
C GLY A 274 6.71 10.23 18.37
N CYS A 275 7.37 9.22 18.95
CA CYS A 275 6.72 8.08 19.59
C CYS A 275 5.79 8.53 20.72
N LYS A 276 6.28 9.37 21.62
CA LYS A 276 5.49 9.92 22.74
C LYS A 276 4.24 10.66 22.24
N ILE A 277 4.40 11.54 21.24
CA ILE A 277 3.29 12.32 20.68
C ILE A 277 2.22 11.39 20.11
N PHE A 278 2.62 10.39 19.32
CA PHE A 278 1.69 9.44 18.72
C PHE A 278 1.00 8.56 19.77
N LEU A 279 1.76 7.96 20.68
CA LEU A 279 1.25 7.03 21.70
C LEU A 279 0.37 7.75 22.74
N ASP A 280 0.74 8.97 23.16
CA ASP A 280 -0.11 9.78 24.04
C ASP A 280 -1.47 10.03 23.39
N LYS A 281 -1.50 10.40 22.12
CA LYS A 281 -2.76 10.61 21.40
C LYS A 281 -3.54 9.32 21.23
N LEU A 282 -2.88 8.23 20.88
CA LEU A 282 -3.50 6.90 20.76
C LEU A 282 -4.17 6.47 22.06
N SER A 283 -3.53 6.72 23.21
CA SER A 283 -4.05 6.38 24.53
C SER A 283 -5.35 7.11 24.90
N GLN A 284 -5.64 8.25 24.28
CA GLN A 284 -6.81 9.09 24.53
C GLN A 284 -8.01 8.72 23.64
N ILE A 285 -7.84 7.83 22.67
CA ILE A 285 -8.90 7.49 21.72
C ILE A 285 -9.64 6.26 22.19
N SER A 286 -10.94 6.38 22.40
CA SER A 286 -11.81 5.25 22.82
C SER A 286 -12.37 4.42 21.65
N ASP A 287 -12.26 4.90 20.42
CA ASP A 287 -12.97 4.33 19.24
C ASP A 287 -12.03 3.65 18.23
N ILE A 288 -10.97 3.00 18.75
CA ILE A 288 -10.03 2.15 17.97
C ILE A 288 -10.10 0.68 18.42
N SER A 289 -11.28 0.27 18.89
CA SER A 289 -11.50 -1.06 19.48
C SER A 289 -11.26 -2.23 18.52
N LYS A 290 -11.12 -1.97 17.21
CA LYS A 290 -10.86 -2.99 16.19
C LYS A 290 -9.38 -3.21 15.89
N LEU A 291 -8.48 -2.43 16.51
CA LEU A 291 -7.05 -2.55 16.27
C LEU A 291 -6.53 -3.86 16.84
N GLU A 292 -6.06 -4.72 15.96
CA GLU A 292 -5.56 -6.07 16.26
C GLU A 292 -4.04 -6.16 16.17
N ILE A 293 -3.41 -5.36 15.31
CA ILE A 293 -1.97 -5.45 15.03
C ILE A 293 -1.37 -4.06 15.01
N ILE A 294 -0.35 -3.85 15.86
CA ILE A 294 0.45 -2.63 15.91
C ILE A 294 1.92 -3.02 15.70
N ARG A 295 2.57 -2.44 14.68
CA ARG A 295 3.99 -2.64 14.39
C ARG A 295 4.74 -1.34 14.51
N LEU A 296 5.68 -1.28 15.46
CA LEU A 296 6.48 -0.12 15.86
C LEU A 296 7.98 -0.45 15.97
N GLN A 297 8.44 -1.53 15.35
CA GLN A 297 9.84 -1.93 15.38
C GLN A 297 10.74 -0.83 14.80
N TYR A 298 11.98 -0.71 15.30
CA TYR A 298 13.03 0.18 14.79
C TYR A 298 12.58 1.67 14.67
N ASN A 299 12.01 2.23 15.73
CA ASN A 299 11.51 3.61 15.76
C ASN A 299 12.15 4.49 16.83
N GLU A 300 13.20 4.01 17.50
CA GLU A 300 13.87 4.70 18.60
C GLU A 300 12.91 5.00 19.78
N LEU A 301 11.96 4.09 20.01
CA LEU A 301 11.03 4.16 21.12
C LEU A 301 11.75 3.83 22.43
N GLU A 302 11.54 4.64 23.46
CA GLU A 302 12.17 4.52 24.76
C GLU A 302 11.21 4.11 25.88
N SER A 303 11.73 3.95 27.11
CA SER A 303 10.99 3.41 28.26
C SER A 303 9.71 4.19 28.61
N ASP A 304 9.67 5.49 28.46
CA ASP A 304 8.47 6.31 28.71
C ASP A 304 7.36 6.08 27.66
N SER A 305 7.74 5.76 26.44
CA SER A 305 6.79 5.29 25.41
C SER A 305 6.20 3.91 25.75
N LEU A 306 7.01 3.00 26.35
CA LEU A 306 6.51 1.73 26.89
C LEU A 306 5.49 1.96 28.02
N GLU A 307 5.72 2.93 28.89
CA GLU A 307 4.77 3.31 29.93
C GLU A 307 3.40 3.67 29.33
N LEU A 308 3.40 4.46 28.24
CA LEU A 308 2.17 4.81 27.53
C LEU A 308 1.50 3.57 26.93
N ILE A 309 2.26 2.70 26.26
CA ILE A 309 1.74 1.44 25.70
C ILE A 309 1.11 0.58 26.79
N SER A 310 1.79 0.35 27.90
CA SER A 310 1.29 -0.47 29.01
C SER A 310 -0.01 0.05 29.61
N LYS A 311 -0.25 1.37 29.56
CA LYS A 311 -1.47 1.99 30.07
C LYS A 311 -2.68 1.83 29.14
N PHE A 312 -2.48 1.91 27.83
CA PHE A 312 -3.64 1.86 26.91
C PHE A 312 -3.90 0.45 26.34
N LEU A 313 -2.91 -0.45 26.38
CA LEU A 313 -3.02 -1.78 25.76
C LEU A 313 -4.20 -2.57 26.30
N SER A 314 -4.47 -2.48 27.59
CA SER A 314 -5.63 -3.11 28.25
C SER A 314 -6.99 -2.66 27.70
N ASN A 315 -7.05 -1.51 27.01
CA ASN A 315 -8.26 -1.02 26.35
C ASN A 315 -8.46 -1.61 24.94
N LEU A 316 -7.45 -2.29 24.39
CA LEU A 316 -7.48 -2.91 23.07
C LEU A 316 -7.83 -4.39 23.15
N ASN A 317 -9.11 -4.70 23.41
CA ASN A 317 -9.57 -6.07 23.62
C ASN A 317 -9.40 -7.01 22.40
N GLN A 318 -9.05 -6.50 21.23
CA GLN A 318 -8.87 -7.27 20.00
C GLN A 318 -7.39 -7.41 19.62
N ILE A 319 -6.46 -6.84 20.39
CA ILE A 319 -5.04 -6.85 20.06
C ILE A 319 -4.48 -8.27 20.02
N THR A 320 -3.87 -8.67 18.92
CA THR A 320 -3.29 -9.99 18.70
C THR A 320 -1.79 -9.95 18.48
N ALA A 321 -1.23 -8.80 18.10
CA ALA A 321 0.21 -8.65 17.94
C ALA A 321 0.64 -7.21 18.21
N LEU A 322 1.69 -7.08 19.01
CA LEU A 322 2.44 -5.86 19.23
C LEU A 322 3.91 -6.14 18.89
N GLU A 323 4.47 -5.42 17.92
CA GLU A 323 5.86 -5.59 17.50
C GLU A 323 6.66 -4.35 17.90
N LEU A 324 7.66 -4.54 18.78
CA LEU A 324 8.48 -3.48 19.40
C LEU A 324 10.00 -3.71 19.26
N ASN A 325 10.45 -4.82 18.68
CA ASN A 325 11.87 -5.13 18.57
C ASN A 325 12.67 -4.01 17.86
N GLY A 326 13.97 -3.91 18.13
CA GLY A 326 14.84 -2.88 17.53
C GLY A 326 14.62 -1.44 18.05
N ASN A 327 13.97 -1.27 19.20
CA ASN A 327 13.80 0.02 19.87
C ASN A 327 14.78 0.18 21.04
N ARG A 328 14.78 1.35 21.73
CA ARG A 328 15.77 1.76 22.73
C ARG A 328 15.24 1.63 24.16
N PHE A 329 15.09 0.42 24.63
CA PHE A 329 14.68 0.14 26.01
C PHE A 329 15.24 -1.21 26.48
N GLU A 330 15.17 -1.47 27.78
CA GLU A 330 15.64 -2.73 28.38
C GLU A 330 14.54 -3.79 28.35
N GLU A 331 14.90 -5.03 27.94
CA GLU A 331 13.99 -6.17 27.84
C GLU A 331 13.36 -6.52 29.19
N ASP A 332 14.11 -6.36 30.31
CA ASP A 332 13.67 -6.64 31.69
C ASP A 332 12.96 -5.44 32.35
N SER A 333 12.51 -4.47 31.57
CA SER A 333 11.74 -3.32 32.03
C SER A 333 10.41 -3.72 32.67
N GLU A 334 10.01 -3.06 33.76
CA GLU A 334 8.69 -3.26 34.39
C GLU A 334 7.51 -3.03 33.45
N PHE A 335 7.69 -2.24 32.39
CA PHE A 335 6.66 -1.97 31.39
C PHE A 335 6.52 -3.10 30.39
N VAL A 336 7.61 -3.79 30.04
CA VAL A 336 7.57 -5.02 29.22
C VAL A 336 6.86 -6.13 30.01
N GLU A 337 7.13 -6.27 31.31
CA GLU A 337 6.41 -7.22 32.16
C GLU A 337 4.90 -6.93 32.15
N LYS A 338 4.49 -5.66 32.34
CA LYS A 338 3.07 -5.26 32.30
C LYS A 338 2.39 -5.51 30.95
N ILE A 339 3.11 -5.31 29.84
CA ILE A 339 2.60 -5.62 28.49
C ILE A 339 2.33 -7.13 28.36
N ASN A 340 3.27 -7.96 28.80
CA ASN A 340 3.12 -9.42 28.78
C ASN A 340 1.98 -9.88 29.69
N GLU A 341 1.88 -9.35 30.93
CA GLU A 341 0.76 -9.61 31.84
C GLU A 341 -0.59 -9.26 31.19
N THR A 342 -0.66 -8.14 30.44
CA THR A 342 -1.89 -7.75 29.72
C THR A 342 -2.28 -8.79 28.66
N PHE A 343 -1.34 -9.32 27.88
CA PHE A 343 -1.62 -10.39 26.92
C PHE A 343 -2.05 -11.70 27.61
N GLU A 344 -1.45 -12.02 28.75
CA GLU A 344 -1.87 -13.17 29.57
C GLU A 344 -3.31 -13.01 30.10
N GLU A 345 -3.66 -11.82 30.59
CA GLU A 345 -5.01 -11.50 31.06
C GLU A 345 -6.06 -11.54 29.95
N LEU A 346 -5.71 -11.06 28.74
CA LEU A 346 -6.57 -11.15 27.56
C LEU A 346 -6.74 -12.60 27.07
N GLY A 347 -5.80 -13.49 27.42
CA GLY A 347 -5.79 -14.89 26.98
C GLY A 347 -5.49 -15.08 25.49
N HIS A 348 -5.03 -14.04 24.80
CA HIS A 348 -4.60 -14.05 23.40
C HIS A 348 -3.66 -12.88 23.10
N GLY A 349 -2.98 -12.96 21.96
CA GLY A 349 -2.03 -11.95 21.52
C GLY A 349 -0.61 -12.22 22.00
N ILE A 350 0.33 -11.54 21.38
CA ILE A 350 1.77 -11.68 21.65
C ILE A 350 2.50 -10.34 21.49
N LEU A 351 3.53 -10.16 22.33
CA LEU A 351 4.63 -9.26 22.04
C LEU A 351 5.66 -10.04 21.21
N ASP A 352 6.30 -9.41 20.24
CA ASP A 352 7.39 -10.01 19.46
C ASP A 352 8.64 -10.28 20.31
N ASP A 353 9.53 -11.12 19.79
CA ASP A 353 10.82 -11.38 20.45
C ASP A 353 11.66 -10.11 20.45
N LEU A 354 12.18 -9.72 21.63
CA LEU A 354 12.94 -8.48 21.85
C LEU A 354 14.44 -8.76 21.82
N ASP A 355 14.95 -9.39 20.76
CA ASP A 355 16.32 -9.89 20.67
C ASP A 355 17.32 -8.94 19.99
N ASP A 356 16.84 -7.80 19.46
CA ASP A 356 17.64 -6.78 18.75
C ASP A 356 17.35 -5.37 19.29
N LEU A 357 17.21 -5.25 20.62
CA LEU A 357 17.01 -3.95 21.28
C LEU A 357 18.31 -3.15 21.30
N GLU A 358 18.21 -1.84 21.13
CA GLU A 358 19.31 -0.90 21.26
C GLU A 358 19.39 -0.33 22.69
N GLU A 359 20.61 0.03 23.11
CA GLU A 359 20.78 0.74 24.37
C GLU A 359 20.13 2.13 24.32
N PRO A 360 19.46 2.60 25.40
CA PRO A 360 18.94 3.95 25.46
C PRO A 360 20.04 4.98 25.21
N ASP A 361 19.77 6.01 24.41
CA ASP A 361 20.74 7.03 24.09
C ASP A 361 20.96 7.93 25.29
N SER A 362 22.23 8.12 25.71
CA SER A 362 22.58 8.94 26.87
C SER A 362 22.74 10.43 26.53
N ASP A 363 22.72 10.79 25.24
CA ASP A 363 23.07 12.14 24.75
C ASP A 363 21.89 12.84 24.05
N GLU A 364 20.69 12.85 24.69
CA GLU A 364 19.45 13.45 24.16
C GLU A 364 19.54 14.94 23.72
N GLU A 365 20.61 15.67 24.06
CA GLU A 365 20.67 17.15 23.86
C GLU A 365 21.10 17.57 22.43
N GLU A 366 21.71 16.69 21.60
CA GLU A 366 22.24 17.09 20.29
C GLU A 366 21.29 16.76 19.09
N ASP A 367 20.40 15.77 19.21
CA ASP A 367 19.51 15.36 18.11
C ASP A 367 18.23 16.21 17.96
N ASP A 368 17.87 16.97 19.00
CA ASP A 368 16.66 17.83 19.00
C ASP A 368 16.74 18.99 17.98
N ASN A 369 17.95 19.43 17.63
CA ASN A 369 18.12 20.57 16.72
C ASN A 369 17.88 20.23 15.25
N ASP A 370 18.13 18.99 14.83
CA ASP A 370 17.88 18.55 13.43
C ASP A 370 16.38 18.30 13.19
N ASP A 371 15.66 17.81 14.19
CA ASP A 371 14.22 17.60 14.12
C ASP A 371 13.43 18.92 14.07
N ASP A 372 13.90 19.94 14.80
CA ASP A 372 13.27 21.27 14.79
C ASP A 372 13.42 21.94 13.41
N SER A 373 14.55 21.74 12.70
CA SER A 373 14.75 22.29 11.35
C SER A 373 13.81 21.66 10.30
N GLU A 374 13.58 20.34 10.37
CA GLU A 374 12.62 19.66 9.48
C GLU A 374 11.17 20.03 9.81
N TYR A 375 10.87 20.33 11.08
CA TYR A 375 9.57 20.83 11.50
C TYR A 375 9.32 22.26 11.03
N GLU A 376 10.34 23.14 11.12
CA GLU A 376 10.31 24.52 10.62
C GLU A 376 10.08 24.55 9.09
N GLU A 377 10.77 23.66 8.31
CA GLU A 377 10.51 23.54 6.86
C GLU A 377 9.08 23.07 6.56
N ALA A 378 8.47 22.25 7.43
CA ALA A 378 7.08 21.78 7.27
C ALA A 378 6.06 22.89 7.58
N GLU A 379 6.39 23.84 8.49
CA GLU A 379 5.55 25.01 8.80
C GLU A 379 5.66 26.12 7.76
N GLU A 380 6.73 26.18 6.95
CA GLU A 380 6.89 27.20 5.89
C GLU A 380 5.76 27.11 4.83
N GLU A 381 5.15 25.94 4.67
CA GLU A 381 4.02 25.76 3.75
C GLU A 381 2.73 25.55 4.54
N SER A 382 1.89 26.57 4.62
CA SER A 382 0.64 26.48 5.37
C SER A 382 -0.32 25.41 4.80
N ASN A 383 -1.07 24.75 5.67
CA ASN A 383 -2.12 23.80 5.26
C ASN A 383 -3.14 24.43 4.29
N ASP A 384 -3.35 25.75 4.36
CA ASP A 384 -4.25 26.48 3.45
C ASP A 384 -3.66 26.55 2.03
N GLU A 385 -2.36 26.83 1.87
CA GLU A 385 -1.69 26.85 0.57
C GLU A 385 -1.68 25.46 -0.08
N ILE A 386 -1.44 24.41 0.71
CA ILE A 386 -1.52 23.02 0.23
C ILE A 386 -2.95 22.70 -0.24
N ASN A 387 -3.98 23.05 0.55
CA ASN A 387 -5.38 22.84 0.20
C ASN A 387 -5.77 23.59 -1.07
N GLU A 388 -5.30 24.82 -1.27
CA GLU A 388 -5.54 25.57 -2.49
C GLU A 388 -4.94 24.89 -3.72
N ARG A 389 -3.68 24.39 -3.62
CA ARG A 389 -3.04 23.64 -4.72
C ARG A 389 -3.76 22.34 -5.02
N LEU A 390 -4.14 21.58 -3.99
CA LEU A 390 -4.88 20.33 -4.17
C LEU A 390 -6.25 20.58 -4.82
N THR A 391 -6.95 21.64 -4.40
CA THR A 391 -8.23 22.05 -5.00
C THR A 391 -8.05 22.45 -6.47
N GLN A 392 -6.99 23.20 -6.78
CA GLN A 392 -6.66 23.57 -8.15
C GLN A 392 -6.37 22.32 -9.00
N LEU A 393 -5.59 21.37 -8.47
CA LEU A 393 -5.26 20.12 -9.15
C LEU A 393 -6.51 19.25 -9.39
N GLU A 394 -7.40 19.14 -8.41
CA GLU A 394 -8.70 18.44 -8.57
C GLU A 394 -9.54 19.10 -9.68
N LYS A 395 -9.58 20.42 -9.72
CA LYS A 395 -10.30 21.17 -10.77
C LYS A 395 -9.72 20.91 -12.16
N GLU A 396 -8.41 21.01 -12.34
CA GLU A 396 -7.74 20.75 -13.61
C GLU A 396 -8.01 19.32 -14.11
N LEU A 397 -7.99 18.34 -13.21
CA LEU A 397 -8.27 16.94 -13.54
C LEU A 397 -9.74 16.71 -13.90
N SER A 398 -10.66 17.47 -13.31
CA SER A 398 -12.09 17.37 -13.62
C SER A 398 -12.46 18.03 -14.96
N GLU A 399 -11.71 19.04 -15.38
CA GLU A 399 -11.91 19.75 -16.66
C GLU A 399 -11.26 19.02 -17.85
N THR A 400 -10.26 18.16 -17.61
CA THR A 400 -9.70 17.28 -18.65
C THR A 400 -10.69 16.15 -18.93
N HIS A 401 -11.54 16.34 -19.93
CA HIS A 401 -12.48 15.32 -20.40
C HIS A 401 -11.74 14.01 -20.74
N ILE A 402 -12.22 12.91 -20.14
CA ILE A 402 -11.80 11.53 -20.44
C ILE A 402 -12.34 11.13 -21.81
#